data_f9fbf2e434c738d3db5952a11eb3fbbb
#
_entry.id   f9fbf2e434c738d3db5952a11eb3fbbb
#
_cell.length_a   1.000
_cell.length_b   1.000
_cell.length_c   1.000
_cell.angle_alpha   90.00
_cell.angle_beta   90.00
_cell.angle_gamma   90.00
#
_symmetry.space_group_name_H-M   'P 1'
#
loop_
_entity.id
_entity.type
_entity.pdbx_description
1 polymer ?
#
loop_
_entity_poly.entity_id
_entity_poly.type
_entity_poly.pdbx_seq_one_letter_code
_entity_poly.pdbx_strand_id
1 'polypeptide(L)'
;MLFYFVLSSICTTFAPMIYPDNFENKIGFNEIRKMLRERCLSPLGKEQVDKMAFSSDAEQVNEWLMQVREFRRLMEEVEDFPLQYFYDVRESILRIRVENSHLEEDELFDLRRSLSTIADMVKILNHSDDDDEPEDGWKREKKYPYPALHRLSQDVVTFPQLIQRIDQILDKFGKIRDNATPELLQIRRELAKTEGSISRTLYSILRSAQSEGIVEKDVTPTLRDGRLVIPVIPTLKRKIKGIVHDESATGKTVFIEPTEVVEANNRVRELEGEERKEIIRILTDFTNKVRPYSKEILDSYRFLAIIDLIQAKQKLADIFKAIEPEVEDHPHIDWTRAIHPLLQLSLQKKNEKVVPLDIMLTQDKRILIISGPNAG
;
A
#
# COMPACT_ATOMS: atom_id res chain seq x y z
N MET A 1 -9.65 29.92 -57.15
CA MET A 1 -8.59 29.57 -56.20
C MET A 1 -9.05 30.04 -54.83
N LEU A 2 -9.85 29.18 -54.14
CA LEU A 2 -10.45 29.49 -52.84
C LEU A 2 -9.54 28.95 -51.73
N PHE A 3 -9.02 29.83 -50.92
CA PHE A 3 -8.35 29.46 -49.66
C PHE A 3 -9.42 29.18 -48.61
N TYR A 4 -9.56 27.91 -48.23
CA TYR A 4 -10.27 27.52 -47.01
C TYR A 4 -9.35 27.76 -45.83
N PHE A 5 -9.62 28.79 -45.04
CA PHE A 5 -9.10 28.94 -43.69
C PHE A 5 -9.88 27.98 -42.77
N VAL A 6 -9.25 26.89 -42.39
CA VAL A 6 -9.72 26.09 -41.27
C VAL A 6 -9.34 26.82 -40.00
N LEU A 7 -10.27 27.54 -39.41
CA LEU A 7 -10.20 28.00 -38.03
C LEU A 7 -10.35 26.75 -37.15
N SER A 8 -9.22 26.19 -36.74
CA SER A 8 -9.20 25.29 -35.60
C SER A 8 -9.63 26.11 -34.40
N SER A 9 -10.85 25.87 -33.92
CA SER A 9 -11.31 26.35 -32.64
C SER A 9 -10.39 25.78 -31.58
N ILE A 10 -9.41 26.56 -31.14
CA ILE A 10 -8.73 26.37 -29.88
C ILE A 10 -9.80 26.65 -28.82
N CYS A 11 -10.47 25.63 -28.41
CA CYS A 11 -11.29 25.68 -27.21
C CYS A 11 -10.31 25.79 -26.03
N THR A 12 -9.84 27.01 -25.77
CA THR A 12 -9.25 27.34 -24.49
C THR A 12 -10.40 27.27 -23.48
N THR A 13 -10.54 26.14 -22.83
CA THR A 13 -11.29 26.04 -21.57
C THR A 13 -10.63 27.02 -20.62
N PHE A 14 -11.16 28.25 -20.55
CA PHE A 14 -10.85 29.14 -19.46
C PHE A 14 -11.32 28.44 -18.19
N ALA A 15 -10.39 27.91 -17.43
CA ALA A 15 -10.71 27.53 -16.07
C ALA A 15 -11.32 28.75 -15.39
N PRO A 16 -12.50 28.64 -14.74
CA PRO A 16 -13.16 29.80 -14.16
C PRO A 16 -12.20 30.46 -13.16
N MET A 17 -11.84 31.70 -13.44
CA MET A 17 -10.89 32.45 -12.64
C MET A 17 -11.62 32.94 -11.39
N ILE A 18 -11.32 32.30 -10.25
CA ILE A 18 -11.85 32.74 -8.96
C ILE A 18 -11.03 33.93 -8.49
N TYR A 19 -11.68 35.05 -8.29
CA TYR A 19 -11.06 36.24 -7.74
C TYR A 19 -11.41 36.41 -6.26
N PRO A 20 -10.46 36.76 -5.41
CA PRO A 20 -9.02 36.98 -5.67
C PRO A 20 -8.22 35.67 -5.76
N ASP A 21 -7.03 35.69 -6.36
CA ASP A 21 -6.16 34.49 -6.56
C ASP A 21 -5.88 33.69 -5.28
N ASN A 22 -5.91 34.35 -4.11
CA ASN A 22 -5.74 33.71 -2.80
C ASN A 22 -7.09 33.43 -2.08
N PHE A 23 -8.15 33.23 -2.85
CA PHE A 23 -9.51 32.99 -2.35
C PHE A 23 -9.57 31.90 -1.28
N GLU A 24 -9.01 30.72 -1.53
CA GLU A 24 -9.02 29.60 -0.57
C GLU A 24 -8.40 29.98 0.77
N ASN A 25 -7.33 30.77 0.74
CA ASN A 25 -6.67 31.27 1.96
C ASN A 25 -7.57 32.23 2.74
N LYS A 26 -8.23 33.15 2.01
CA LYS A 26 -9.07 34.18 2.62
C LYS A 26 -10.33 33.62 3.27
N ILE A 27 -10.92 32.57 2.72
CA ILE A 27 -12.07 31.90 3.31
C ILE A 27 -11.67 30.78 4.30
N GLY A 28 -10.38 30.54 4.50
CA GLY A 28 -9.88 29.48 5.38
C GLY A 28 -9.97 28.06 4.81
N PHE A 29 -10.23 27.90 3.49
CA PHE A 29 -10.38 26.59 2.88
C PHE A 29 -9.11 25.73 2.97
N ASN A 30 -7.94 26.36 3.10
CA ASN A 30 -6.67 25.66 3.34
C ASN A 30 -6.72 24.82 4.64
N GLU A 31 -7.38 25.29 5.69
CA GLU A 31 -7.57 24.52 6.91
C GLU A 31 -8.51 23.32 6.67
N ILE A 32 -9.53 23.50 5.86
CA ILE A 32 -10.41 22.39 5.44
C ILE A 32 -9.62 21.34 4.63
N ARG A 33 -8.78 21.77 3.68
CA ARG A 33 -7.89 20.86 2.94
C ARG A 33 -6.95 20.10 3.88
N LYS A 34 -6.36 20.76 4.86
CA LYS A 34 -5.51 20.13 5.86
C LYS A 34 -6.28 19.07 6.66
N MET A 35 -7.46 19.42 7.15
CA MET A 35 -8.33 18.48 7.86
C MET A 35 -8.73 17.29 7.01
N LEU A 36 -9.00 17.51 5.73
CA LEU A 36 -9.32 16.44 4.78
C LEU A 36 -8.11 15.53 4.55
N ARG A 37 -6.93 16.11 4.33
CA ARG A 37 -5.66 15.41 4.14
C ARG A 37 -5.29 14.52 5.35
N GLU A 38 -5.56 14.99 6.58
CA GLU A 38 -5.33 14.22 7.81
C GLU A 38 -6.28 13.01 7.95
N ARG A 39 -7.39 12.97 7.21
CA ARG A 39 -8.38 11.88 7.20
C ARG A 39 -8.16 10.85 6.10
N CYS A 40 -7.27 11.13 5.15
CA CYS A 40 -6.86 10.15 4.17
C CYS A 40 -6.06 9.03 4.82
N LEU A 41 -6.34 7.80 4.43
CA LEU A 41 -5.68 6.58 4.91
C LEU A 41 -4.27 6.42 4.33
N SER A 42 -4.03 6.97 3.15
CA SER A 42 -2.83 6.73 2.36
C SER A 42 -2.23 8.00 1.77
N PRO A 43 -0.96 7.96 1.33
CA PRO A 43 -0.38 9.02 0.49
C PRO A 43 -1.19 9.28 -0.77
N LEU A 44 -1.82 8.24 -1.35
CA LEU A 44 -2.64 8.33 -2.57
C LEU A 44 -3.81 9.32 -2.41
N GLY A 45 -4.59 9.17 -1.34
CA GLY A 45 -5.70 10.08 -1.03
C GLY A 45 -5.22 11.49 -0.72
N LYS A 46 -4.10 11.64 -0.01
CA LYS A 46 -3.49 12.94 0.28
C LYS A 46 -3.11 13.70 -1.00
N GLU A 47 -2.55 13.00 -1.98
CA GLU A 47 -2.26 13.59 -3.30
C GLU A 47 -3.54 14.02 -4.04
N GLN A 48 -4.64 13.28 -3.88
CA GLN A 48 -5.92 13.69 -4.46
C GLN A 48 -6.46 14.96 -3.79
N VAL A 49 -6.31 15.12 -2.47
CA VAL A 49 -6.64 16.37 -1.77
C VAL A 49 -5.82 17.55 -2.31
N ASP A 50 -4.53 17.33 -2.54
CA ASP A 50 -3.62 18.37 -3.06
C ASP A 50 -3.98 18.77 -4.51
N LYS A 51 -4.53 17.83 -5.30
CA LYS A 51 -5.00 18.04 -6.69
C LYS A 51 -6.42 18.56 -6.78
N MET A 52 -7.18 18.63 -5.68
CA MET A 52 -8.55 19.15 -5.70
C MET A 52 -8.57 20.56 -6.28
N ALA A 53 -9.43 20.76 -7.27
CA ALA A 53 -9.62 22.03 -7.93
C ALA A 53 -11.12 22.43 -7.89
N PHE A 54 -11.36 23.71 -8.10
CA PHE A 54 -12.68 24.23 -8.28
C PHE A 54 -13.27 23.73 -9.61
N SER A 55 -14.55 23.38 -9.62
CA SER A 55 -15.30 23.03 -10.82
C SER A 55 -16.54 23.90 -10.95
N SER A 56 -16.85 24.33 -12.18
CA SER A 56 -18.08 24.99 -12.56
C SER A 56 -19.05 24.06 -13.30
N ASP A 57 -18.72 22.80 -13.43
CA ASP A 57 -19.54 21.78 -14.05
C ASP A 57 -20.50 21.20 -13.00
N ALA A 58 -21.78 21.54 -13.09
CA ALA A 58 -22.80 21.13 -12.15
C ALA A 58 -23.02 19.60 -12.15
N GLU A 59 -22.95 18.96 -13.32
CA GLU A 59 -23.10 17.51 -13.41
C GLU A 59 -21.95 16.79 -12.68
N GLN A 60 -20.73 17.25 -12.91
CA GLN A 60 -19.55 16.69 -12.23
C GLN A 60 -19.59 16.91 -10.71
N VAL A 61 -20.02 18.08 -10.24
CA VAL A 61 -20.13 18.36 -8.81
C VAL A 61 -21.22 17.48 -8.18
N ASN A 62 -22.38 17.34 -8.82
CA ASN A 62 -23.44 16.45 -8.37
C ASN A 62 -23.01 14.98 -8.34
N GLU A 63 -22.23 14.52 -9.33
CA GLU A 63 -21.64 13.17 -9.32
C GLU A 63 -20.71 12.98 -8.10
N TRP A 64 -19.86 13.94 -7.76
CA TRP A 64 -19.02 13.86 -6.57
C TRP A 64 -19.81 13.85 -5.25
N LEU A 65 -20.88 14.63 -5.18
CA LEU A 65 -21.78 14.63 -4.01
C LEU A 65 -22.49 13.28 -3.88
N MET A 66 -23.00 12.73 -4.98
CA MET A 66 -23.62 11.41 -5.03
C MET A 66 -22.66 10.31 -4.57
N GLN A 67 -21.38 10.34 -5.01
CA GLN A 67 -20.36 9.39 -4.57
C GLN A 67 -20.18 9.40 -3.05
N VAL A 68 -20.14 10.58 -2.42
CA VAL A 68 -20.00 10.69 -0.96
C VAL A 68 -21.26 10.20 -0.25
N ARG A 69 -22.47 10.50 -0.77
CA ARG A 69 -23.74 10.01 -0.24
C ARG A 69 -23.84 8.50 -0.30
N GLU A 70 -23.51 7.92 -1.47
CA GLU A 70 -23.52 6.48 -1.67
C GLU A 70 -22.48 5.78 -0.79
N PHE A 71 -21.29 6.39 -0.64
CA PHE A 71 -20.24 5.85 0.21
C PHE A 71 -20.65 5.82 1.69
N ARG A 72 -21.36 6.84 2.18
CA ARG A 72 -21.92 6.83 3.54
C ARG A 72 -22.88 5.66 3.71
N ARG A 73 -23.82 5.48 2.77
CA ARG A 73 -24.76 4.37 2.78
C ARG A 73 -24.05 3.02 2.71
N LEU A 74 -23.06 2.89 1.84
CA LEU A 74 -22.23 1.69 1.72
C LEU A 74 -21.58 1.29 3.05
N MET A 75 -21.05 2.28 3.79
CA MET A 75 -20.40 2.03 5.09
C MET A 75 -21.40 1.64 6.19
N GLU A 76 -22.69 1.96 6.04
CA GLU A 76 -23.78 1.56 6.94
C GLU A 76 -24.32 0.17 6.60
N GLU A 77 -24.36 -0.19 5.30
CA GLU A 77 -24.96 -1.41 4.79
C GLU A 77 -23.96 -2.58 4.66
N VAL A 78 -22.67 -2.31 4.47
CA VAL A 78 -21.61 -3.30 4.26
C VAL A 78 -20.62 -3.27 5.42
N GLU A 79 -20.74 -4.23 6.33
CA GLU A 79 -19.95 -4.29 7.58
C GLU A 79 -18.44 -4.41 7.34
N ASP A 80 -18.01 -5.18 6.33
CA ASP A 80 -16.60 -5.51 6.05
C ASP A 80 -16.07 -4.87 4.76
N PHE A 81 -16.47 -3.62 4.44
CA PHE A 81 -15.91 -2.95 3.27
C PHE A 81 -14.38 -2.75 3.46
N PRO A 82 -13.52 -3.17 2.50
CA PRO A 82 -12.07 -3.31 2.72
C PRO A 82 -11.33 -1.98 2.64
N LEU A 83 -11.42 -1.14 3.67
CA LEU A 83 -10.74 0.17 3.77
C LEU A 83 -9.36 0.12 4.45
N GLN A 84 -8.77 -1.06 4.70
CA GLN A 84 -7.65 -1.15 5.64
C GLN A 84 -6.27 -1.14 4.98
N TYR A 85 -6.13 -1.48 3.70
CA TYR A 85 -4.85 -1.80 3.09
C TYR A 85 -4.58 -1.00 1.81
N PHE A 86 -4.17 0.26 2.01
CA PHE A 86 -3.78 1.16 0.92
C PHE A 86 -2.25 1.31 0.87
N TYR A 87 -1.57 0.23 0.49
CA TYR A 87 -0.12 0.25 0.30
C TYR A 87 0.23 0.88 -1.04
N ASP A 88 1.14 1.84 -1.03
CA ASP A 88 1.55 2.54 -2.25
C ASP A 88 2.80 1.89 -2.85
N VAL A 89 2.61 1.05 -3.85
CA VAL A 89 3.71 0.42 -4.60
C VAL A 89 3.90 1.05 -5.99
N ARG A 90 3.36 2.24 -6.25
CA ARG A 90 3.45 2.88 -7.57
C ARG A 90 4.89 3.10 -8.01
N GLU A 91 5.78 3.50 -7.11
CA GLU A 91 7.20 3.68 -7.42
C GLU A 91 7.84 2.36 -7.82
N SER A 92 7.53 1.27 -7.12
CA SER A 92 8.00 -0.07 -7.45
C SER A 92 7.49 -0.52 -8.82
N ILE A 93 6.21 -0.29 -9.13
CA ILE A 93 5.62 -0.60 -10.45
C ILE A 93 6.24 0.25 -11.57
N LEU A 94 6.58 1.51 -11.30
CA LEU A 94 7.30 2.35 -12.27
C LEU A 94 8.74 1.86 -12.48
N ARG A 95 9.43 1.47 -11.42
CA ARG A 95 10.80 0.95 -11.44
C ARG A 95 10.92 -0.33 -12.26
N ILE A 96 9.98 -1.25 -12.11
CA ILE A 96 10.02 -2.54 -12.83
C ILE A 96 9.73 -2.45 -14.34
N ARG A 97 9.42 -1.27 -14.88
CA ARG A 97 9.37 -1.06 -16.34
C ARG A 97 10.74 -1.23 -16.99
N VAL A 98 11.81 -1.05 -16.21
CA VAL A 98 13.18 -1.30 -16.67
C VAL A 98 13.42 -2.80 -16.69
N GLU A 99 13.96 -3.31 -17.80
CA GLU A 99 14.34 -4.72 -17.91
C GLU A 99 15.39 -5.11 -16.85
N ASN A 100 15.36 -6.36 -16.42
CA ASN A 100 16.22 -6.94 -15.37
C ASN A 100 16.04 -6.34 -13.96
N SER A 101 15.06 -5.48 -13.75
CA SER A 101 14.62 -5.12 -12.41
C SER A 101 13.57 -6.11 -11.89
N HIS A 102 13.44 -6.24 -10.58
CA HIS A 102 12.44 -7.08 -9.95
C HIS A 102 11.80 -6.37 -8.74
N LEU A 103 10.63 -6.86 -8.34
CA LEU A 103 9.99 -6.50 -7.09
C LEU A 103 10.67 -7.27 -5.96
N GLU A 104 10.94 -6.60 -4.84
CA GLU A 104 11.40 -7.23 -3.61
C GLU A 104 10.24 -7.96 -2.90
N GLU A 105 10.54 -8.79 -1.90
CA GLU A 105 9.54 -9.59 -1.17
C GLU A 105 8.44 -8.73 -0.55
N ASP A 106 8.83 -7.64 0.12
CA ASP A 106 7.92 -6.70 0.77
C ASP A 106 7.06 -5.92 -0.24
N GLU A 107 7.66 -5.45 -1.35
CA GLU A 107 6.95 -4.80 -2.44
C GLU A 107 5.92 -5.74 -3.09
N LEU A 108 6.29 -6.99 -3.26
CA LEU A 108 5.41 -8.03 -3.80
C LEU A 108 4.24 -8.32 -2.86
N PHE A 109 4.51 -8.35 -1.56
CA PHE A 109 3.49 -8.57 -0.54
C PHE A 109 2.51 -7.40 -0.46
N ASP A 110 3.01 -6.16 -0.53
CA ASP A 110 2.17 -4.96 -0.54
C ASP A 110 1.36 -4.84 -1.83
N LEU A 111 1.94 -5.20 -2.98
CA LEU A 111 1.20 -5.32 -4.24
C LEU A 111 0.05 -6.31 -4.13
N ARG A 112 0.31 -7.50 -3.59
CA ARG A 112 -0.73 -8.52 -3.35
C ARG A 112 -1.89 -7.99 -2.53
N ARG A 113 -1.58 -7.30 -1.41
CA ARG A 113 -2.60 -6.74 -0.51
C ARG A 113 -3.45 -5.70 -1.23
N SER A 114 -2.80 -4.76 -1.91
CA SER A 114 -3.50 -3.70 -2.65
C SER A 114 -4.36 -4.25 -3.77
N LEU A 115 -3.84 -5.20 -4.57
CA LEU A 115 -4.62 -5.82 -5.64
C LEU A 115 -5.83 -6.61 -5.09
N SER A 116 -5.68 -7.30 -3.94
CA SER A 116 -6.79 -7.97 -3.28
C SER A 116 -7.86 -6.97 -2.81
N THR A 117 -7.44 -5.89 -2.13
CA THR A 117 -8.33 -4.81 -1.70
C THR A 117 -9.11 -4.21 -2.88
N ILE A 118 -8.43 -3.92 -4.00
CA ILE A 118 -9.07 -3.41 -5.22
C ILE A 118 -10.09 -4.41 -5.75
N ALA A 119 -9.72 -5.69 -5.85
CA ALA A 119 -10.61 -6.73 -6.37
C ALA A 119 -11.87 -6.89 -5.50
N ASP A 120 -11.71 -6.86 -4.17
CA ASP A 120 -12.82 -6.97 -3.23
C ASP A 120 -13.74 -5.75 -3.31
N MET A 121 -13.19 -4.53 -3.39
CA MET A 121 -13.98 -3.30 -3.59
C MET A 121 -14.75 -3.33 -4.92
N VAL A 122 -14.07 -3.66 -6.01
CA VAL A 122 -14.68 -3.75 -7.34
C VAL A 122 -15.80 -4.78 -7.36
N LYS A 123 -15.61 -5.93 -6.72
CA LYS A 123 -16.63 -6.96 -6.58
C LYS A 123 -17.87 -6.45 -5.86
N ILE A 124 -17.70 -5.74 -4.74
CA ILE A 124 -18.81 -5.18 -3.95
C ILE A 124 -19.56 -4.11 -4.76
N LEU A 125 -18.83 -3.20 -5.41
CA LEU A 125 -19.43 -2.07 -6.13
C LEU A 125 -20.07 -2.46 -7.47
N ASN A 126 -19.66 -3.60 -8.05
CA ASN A 126 -20.23 -4.13 -9.29
C ASN A 126 -21.29 -5.21 -9.04
N HIS A 127 -21.60 -5.52 -7.79
CA HIS A 127 -22.72 -6.39 -7.46
C HIS A 127 -24.04 -5.68 -7.80
N SER A 128 -24.94 -6.38 -8.50
CA SER A 128 -26.27 -5.87 -8.85
C SER A 128 -27.34 -6.60 -8.05
N ASP A 129 -28.41 -5.92 -7.74
CA ASP A 129 -29.56 -6.51 -7.01
C ASP A 129 -30.18 -7.68 -7.80
N ASP A 130 -30.01 -7.68 -9.13
CA ASP A 130 -30.53 -8.73 -10.02
C ASP A 130 -29.64 -9.98 -10.05
N ASP A 131 -28.41 -9.94 -9.52
CA ASP A 131 -27.49 -11.11 -9.53
C ASP A 131 -27.94 -12.20 -8.54
N ASP A 132 -28.81 -11.86 -7.57
CA ASP A 132 -29.39 -12.78 -6.59
C ASP A 132 -30.78 -13.31 -6.99
N GLU A 133 -31.38 -12.82 -8.10
CA GLU A 133 -32.66 -13.29 -8.62
C GLU A 133 -32.48 -14.39 -9.68
N PRO A 134 -33.38 -15.43 -9.75
CA PRO A 134 -33.32 -16.42 -10.79
C PRO A 134 -33.56 -15.80 -12.16
N GLU A 135 -32.80 -16.22 -13.18
CA GLU A 135 -32.89 -15.76 -14.57
C GLU A 135 -34.30 -15.99 -15.21
N ASP A 136 -35.14 -15.01 -15.09
CA ASP A 136 -36.43 -14.93 -15.77
C ASP A 136 -36.27 -14.38 -17.19
N GLY A 137 -35.52 -14.95 -18.04
CA GLY A 137 -35.47 -14.79 -19.52
C GLY A 137 -35.63 -13.40 -20.16
N TRP A 138 -35.92 -12.36 -19.41
CA TRP A 138 -36.09 -10.97 -19.85
C TRP A 138 -34.88 -10.16 -19.42
N LYS A 139 -34.20 -9.56 -20.38
CA LYS A 139 -33.07 -8.59 -20.09
C LYS A 139 -33.67 -7.37 -19.37
N ARG A 140 -33.63 -7.38 -18.07
CA ARG A 140 -33.85 -6.15 -17.25
C ARG A 140 -32.56 -5.33 -17.26
N GLU A 141 -32.69 -4.02 -17.19
CA GLU A 141 -31.56 -3.12 -16.97
C GLU A 141 -31.04 -3.35 -15.57
N LYS A 142 -29.75 -3.76 -15.42
CA LYS A 142 -29.15 -4.07 -14.11
C LYS A 142 -29.22 -2.85 -13.20
N LYS A 143 -29.74 -3.04 -11.99
CA LYS A 143 -29.79 -2.01 -10.96
C LYS A 143 -28.64 -2.20 -9.99
N TYR A 144 -27.82 -1.18 -9.86
CA TYR A 144 -26.72 -1.17 -8.92
C TYR A 144 -27.12 -0.41 -7.65
N PRO A 145 -26.86 -0.95 -6.44
CA PRO A 145 -27.16 -0.27 -5.17
C PRO A 145 -26.47 1.09 -5.04
N TYR A 146 -25.25 1.21 -5.62
CA TYR A 146 -24.42 2.39 -5.56
C TYR A 146 -23.97 2.84 -6.97
N PRO A 147 -24.88 3.43 -7.77
CA PRO A 147 -24.62 3.69 -9.19
C PRO A 147 -23.45 4.66 -9.45
N ALA A 148 -23.21 5.68 -8.62
CA ALA A 148 -22.09 6.59 -8.79
C ALA A 148 -20.74 5.93 -8.42
N LEU A 149 -20.72 5.09 -7.39
CA LEU A 149 -19.53 4.30 -7.05
C LEU A 149 -19.29 3.16 -8.05
N HIS A 150 -20.36 2.58 -8.59
CA HIS A 150 -20.26 1.61 -9.69
C HIS A 150 -19.60 2.22 -10.91
N ARG A 151 -19.98 3.44 -11.33
CA ARG A 151 -19.32 4.13 -12.46
C ARG A 151 -17.81 4.35 -12.25
N LEU A 152 -17.36 4.50 -11.00
CA LEU A 152 -15.93 4.57 -10.69
C LEU A 152 -15.22 3.22 -10.83
N SER A 153 -15.92 2.11 -10.57
CA SER A 153 -15.32 0.78 -10.49
C SER A 153 -15.49 -0.06 -11.77
N GLN A 154 -16.43 0.25 -12.65
CA GLN A 154 -16.80 -0.57 -13.80
C GLN A 154 -15.65 -0.85 -14.77
N ASP A 155 -14.74 0.10 -14.94
CA ASP A 155 -13.58 0.00 -15.86
C ASP A 155 -12.28 -0.37 -15.13
N VAL A 156 -12.33 -0.65 -13.84
CA VAL A 156 -11.16 -1.00 -13.06
C VAL A 156 -10.77 -2.45 -13.31
N VAL A 157 -9.57 -2.65 -13.83
CA VAL A 157 -9.03 -3.99 -14.08
C VAL A 157 -8.59 -4.63 -12.78
N THR A 158 -9.02 -5.86 -12.53
CA THR A 158 -8.60 -6.68 -11.40
C THR A 158 -7.66 -7.80 -11.85
N PHE A 159 -6.79 -8.28 -10.96
CA PHE A 159 -5.72 -9.22 -11.29
C PHE A 159 -5.74 -10.49 -10.43
N PRO A 160 -6.82 -11.29 -10.47
CA PRO A 160 -6.93 -12.48 -9.61
C PRO A 160 -5.83 -13.52 -9.87
N GLN A 161 -5.38 -13.65 -11.12
CA GLN A 161 -4.29 -14.57 -11.48
C GLN A 161 -2.93 -14.14 -10.90
N LEU A 162 -2.66 -12.82 -10.86
CA LEU A 162 -1.45 -12.31 -10.22
C LEU A 162 -1.50 -12.54 -8.72
N ILE A 163 -2.64 -12.26 -8.06
CA ILE A 163 -2.85 -12.51 -6.63
C ILE A 163 -2.60 -13.98 -6.32
N GLN A 164 -3.24 -14.89 -7.06
CA GLN A 164 -3.07 -16.33 -6.87
C GLN A 164 -1.60 -16.76 -7.03
N ARG A 165 -0.89 -16.18 -8.01
CA ARG A 165 0.53 -16.51 -8.22
C ARG A 165 1.39 -15.98 -7.09
N ILE A 166 1.13 -14.79 -6.57
CA ILE A 166 1.84 -14.26 -5.39
C ILE A 166 1.61 -15.17 -4.18
N ASP A 167 0.39 -15.64 -3.94
CA ASP A 167 0.05 -16.57 -2.85
C ASP A 167 0.76 -17.93 -2.94
N GLN A 168 1.19 -18.33 -4.15
CA GLN A 168 2.05 -19.51 -4.34
C GLN A 168 3.52 -19.21 -4.00
N ILE A 169 3.97 -17.97 -4.18
CA ILE A 169 5.35 -17.54 -3.93
C ILE A 169 5.54 -17.14 -2.47
N LEU A 170 4.63 -16.34 -1.92
CA LEU A 170 4.71 -15.80 -0.56
C LEU A 170 3.81 -16.55 0.42
N ASP A 171 4.22 -16.59 1.66
CA ASP A 171 3.38 -17.01 2.78
C ASP A 171 2.54 -15.82 3.32
N LYS A 172 1.75 -16.10 4.36
CA LYS A 172 0.90 -15.10 5.03
C LYS A 172 1.66 -13.95 5.72
N PHE A 173 2.97 -14.09 5.89
CA PHE A 173 3.86 -13.08 6.48
C PHE A 173 4.67 -12.32 5.43
N GLY A 174 4.48 -12.62 4.15
CA GLY A 174 5.22 -12.00 3.04
C GLY A 174 6.61 -12.60 2.81
N LYS A 175 6.88 -13.81 3.33
CA LYS A 175 8.14 -14.52 3.10
C LYS A 175 8.00 -15.54 1.99
N ILE A 176 9.08 -15.72 1.22
CA ILE A 176 9.09 -16.73 0.14
C ILE A 176 8.94 -18.12 0.74
N ARG A 177 7.91 -18.83 0.28
CA ARG A 177 7.61 -20.20 0.69
C ARG A 177 8.76 -21.15 0.33
N ASP A 178 9.02 -22.13 1.18
CA ASP A 178 10.02 -23.16 0.91
C ASP A 178 9.74 -23.92 -0.39
N ASN A 179 8.48 -24.08 -0.73
CA ASN A 179 8.00 -24.79 -1.92
C ASN A 179 7.59 -23.85 -3.07
N ALA A 180 8.06 -22.61 -3.08
CA ALA A 180 7.78 -21.66 -4.17
C ALA A 180 8.25 -22.19 -5.53
N THR A 181 9.39 -22.92 -5.53
CA THR A 181 9.87 -23.76 -6.66
C THR A 181 10.43 -25.07 -6.13
N PRO A 182 10.47 -26.15 -6.97
CA PRO A 182 11.13 -27.40 -6.61
C PRO A 182 12.61 -27.22 -6.25
N GLU A 183 13.29 -26.34 -6.98
CA GLU A 183 14.70 -26.01 -6.81
C GLU A 183 14.95 -25.37 -5.44
N LEU A 184 14.17 -24.36 -5.05
CA LEU A 184 14.28 -23.72 -3.74
C LEU A 184 14.04 -24.70 -2.60
N LEU A 185 13.05 -25.57 -2.75
CA LEU A 185 12.75 -26.62 -1.76
C LEU A 185 13.93 -27.57 -1.57
N GLN A 186 14.60 -27.97 -2.66
CA GLN A 186 15.76 -28.84 -2.60
C GLN A 186 16.94 -28.15 -1.90
N ILE A 187 17.23 -26.89 -2.27
CA ILE A 187 18.31 -26.10 -1.68
C ILE A 187 18.09 -25.95 -0.17
N ARG A 188 16.90 -25.54 0.27
CA ARG A 188 16.57 -25.36 1.69
C ARG A 188 16.62 -26.67 2.49
N ARG A 189 16.21 -27.78 1.90
CA ARG A 189 16.33 -29.11 2.52
C ARG A 189 17.81 -29.53 2.69
N GLU A 190 18.63 -29.29 1.68
CA GLU A 190 20.06 -29.59 1.75
C GLU A 190 20.76 -28.69 2.76
N LEU A 191 20.43 -27.40 2.79
CA LEU A 191 20.93 -26.42 3.76
C LEU A 191 20.61 -26.86 5.19
N ALA A 192 19.35 -27.13 5.51
CA ALA A 192 18.94 -27.60 6.83
C ALA A 192 19.60 -28.92 7.24
N LYS A 193 19.80 -29.85 6.30
CA LYS A 193 20.51 -31.12 6.55
C LYS A 193 21.98 -30.87 6.85
N THR A 194 22.65 -29.99 6.10
CA THR A 194 24.06 -29.66 6.25
C THR A 194 24.30 -28.94 7.58
N GLU A 195 23.52 -27.92 7.88
CA GLU A 195 23.57 -27.21 9.18
C GLU A 195 23.34 -28.15 10.37
N GLY A 196 22.31 -29.00 10.28
CA GLY A 196 22.04 -30.02 11.31
C GLY A 196 23.11 -31.07 11.45
N SER A 197 24.01 -31.26 10.46
CA SER A 197 25.12 -32.18 10.54
C SER A 197 26.35 -31.58 11.25
N ILE A 198 26.55 -30.27 11.19
CA ILE A 198 27.73 -29.58 11.72
C ILE A 198 27.93 -29.88 13.21
N SER A 199 26.91 -29.61 14.01
CA SER A 199 26.98 -29.87 15.46
C SER A 199 27.23 -31.34 15.79
N ARG A 200 26.58 -32.28 15.09
CA ARG A 200 26.76 -33.70 15.29
C ARG A 200 28.18 -34.14 14.97
N THR A 201 28.72 -33.68 13.85
CA THR A 201 30.11 -33.98 13.41
C THR A 201 31.09 -33.41 14.42
N LEU A 202 30.92 -32.15 14.82
CA LEU A 202 31.79 -31.51 15.80
C LEU A 202 31.81 -32.26 17.14
N TYR A 203 30.64 -32.62 17.67
CA TYR A 203 30.56 -33.41 18.95
C TYR A 203 31.13 -34.80 18.78
N SER A 204 31.03 -35.45 17.61
CA SER A 204 31.65 -36.73 17.33
C SER A 204 33.18 -36.64 17.39
N ILE A 205 33.75 -35.60 16.72
CA ILE A 205 35.18 -35.34 16.73
C ILE A 205 35.69 -35.01 18.14
N LEU A 206 34.91 -34.17 18.89
CA LEU A 206 35.24 -33.80 20.24
C LEU A 206 35.31 -35.05 21.15
N ARG A 207 34.32 -35.94 21.06
CA ARG A 207 34.29 -37.19 21.85
C ARG A 207 35.47 -38.11 21.51
N SER A 208 35.85 -38.24 20.24
CA SER A 208 37.03 -38.98 19.82
C SER A 208 38.28 -38.36 20.45
N ALA A 209 38.45 -37.04 20.32
CA ALA A 209 39.59 -36.32 20.89
C ALA A 209 39.65 -36.41 22.42
N GLN A 210 38.51 -36.46 23.14
CA GLN A 210 38.44 -36.67 24.56
C GLN A 210 38.82 -38.13 24.95
N SER A 211 38.41 -39.11 24.14
CA SER A 211 38.77 -40.53 24.39
C SER A 211 40.26 -40.81 24.19
N GLU A 212 40.89 -40.05 23.27
CA GLU A 212 42.32 -40.13 22.96
C GLU A 212 43.20 -39.28 23.90
N GLY A 213 42.58 -38.53 24.84
CA GLY A 213 43.28 -37.64 25.78
C GLY A 213 43.86 -36.37 25.13
N ILE A 214 43.39 -36.01 23.93
CA ILE A 214 43.82 -34.80 23.19
C ILE A 214 43.13 -33.58 23.78
N VAL A 215 41.89 -33.74 24.26
CA VAL A 215 41.06 -32.69 24.86
C VAL A 215 40.54 -33.20 26.22
N GLU A 216 40.46 -32.34 27.22
CA GLU A 216 39.94 -32.67 28.52
C GLU A 216 38.45 -33.03 28.46
N LYS A 217 37.99 -33.93 29.40
CA LYS A 217 36.62 -34.47 29.35
C LYS A 217 35.52 -33.46 29.59
N ASP A 218 35.80 -32.34 30.23
CA ASP A 218 34.91 -31.24 30.58
C ASP A 218 34.84 -30.16 29.50
N VAL A 219 35.69 -30.21 28.49
CA VAL A 219 35.74 -29.26 27.38
C VAL A 219 34.48 -29.41 26.50
N THR A 220 33.88 -28.28 26.18
CA THR A 220 32.77 -28.18 25.25
C THR A 220 33.14 -27.28 24.05
N PRO A 221 32.47 -27.47 22.89
CA PRO A 221 32.68 -26.58 21.76
C PRO A 221 32.32 -25.12 22.14
N THR A 222 33.08 -24.19 21.61
CA THR A 222 32.86 -22.77 21.82
C THR A 222 32.64 -22.06 20.50
N LEU A 223 31.96 -20.90 20.53
CA LEU A 223 31.77 -20.06 19.34
C LEU A 223 32.88 -19.01 19.27
N ARG A 224 33.61 -18.97 18.14
CA ARG A 224 34.59 -17.94 17.83
C ARG A 224 34.32 -17.42 16.43
N ASP A 225 34.16 -16.12 16.31
CA ASP A 225 33.86 -15.44 15.01
C ASP A 225 32.71 -16.10 14.21
N GLY A 226 31.65 -16.52 14.95
CA GLY A 226 30.50 -17.19 14.35
C GLY A 226 30.72 -18.65 13.96
N ARG A 227 31.87 -19.27 14.35
CA ARG A 227 32.21 -20.67 14.06
C ARG A 227 32.29 -21.49 15.32
N LEU A 228 31.81 -22.73 15.25
CA LEU A 228 31.97 -23.70 16.32
C LEU A 228 33.37 -24.30 16.25
N VAL A 229 34.14 -24.16 17.34
CA VAL A 229 35.53 -24.61 17.44
C VAL A 229 35.76 -25.45 18.66
N ILE A 230 36.76 -26.29 18.61
CA ILE A 230 37.21 -27.12 19.73
C ILE A 230 38.43 -26.43 20.38
N PRO A 231 38.39 -26.12 21.68
CA PRO A 231 39.57 -25.62 22.42
C PRO A 231 40.54 -26.77 22.68
N VAL A 232 41.80 -26.62 22.28
CA VAL A 232 42.86 -27.65 22.35
C VAL A 232 44.12 -27.03 22.93
N ILE A 233 44.88 -27.81 23.66
CA ILE A 233 46.20 -27.40 24.16
C ILE A 233 47.19 -27.26 22.96
N PRO A 234 47.97 -26.17 22.86
CA PRO A 234 48.84 -25.89 21.70
C PRO A 234 49.77 -27.01 21.26
N THR A 235 50.26 -27.77 22.23
CA THR A 235 51.15 -28.95 21.98
C THR A 235 50.46 -30.09 21.23
N LEU A 236 49.12 -30.17 21.35
CA LEU A 236 48.31 -31.23 20.75
C LEU A 236 47.55 -30.78 19.50
N LYS A 237 47.73 -29.51 19.09
CA LYS A 237 46.97 -28.92 17.98
C LYS A 237 47.06 -29.69 16.66
N ARG A 238 48.19 -30.40 16.41
CA ARG A 238 48.39 -31.23 15.20
C ARG A 238 47.63 -32.55 15.23
N LYS A 239 47.07 -32.94 16.34
CA LYS A 239 46.29 -34.20 16.49
C LYS A 239 44.86 -34.06 15.94
N ILE A 240 44.29 -32.83 15.93
CA ILE A 240 43.02 -32.56 15.28
C ILE A 240 43.33 -31.85 13.95
N LYS A 241 42.94 -32.49 12.82
CA LYS A 241 43.04 -31.87 11.51
C LYS A 241 42.00 -30.75 11.40
N GLY A 242 42.43 -29.53 11.08
CA GLY A 242 41.56 -28.41 10.99
C GLY A 242 42.31 -27.08 10.87
N ILE A 243 41.53 -26.01 10.93
CA ILE A 243 42.00 -24.62 10.87
C ILE A 243 42.03 -24.04 12.28
N VAL A 244 43.17 -23.46 12.66
CA VAL A 244 43.27 -22.68 13.91
C VAL A 244 42.71 -21.28 13.64
N HIS A 245 41.64 -20.90 14.36
CA HIS A 245 40.98 -19.60 14.20
C HIS A 245 41.47 -18.57 15.20
N ASP A 246 41.81 -19.02 16.42
CA ASP A 246 42.18 -18.08 17.50
C ASP A 246 43.08 -18.78 18.54
N GLU A 247 43.75 -17.99 19.34
CA GLU A 247 44.50 -18.43 20.54
C GLU A 247 43.99 -17.66 21.78
N SER A 248 43.97 -18.34 22.93
CA SER A 248 43.66 -17.63 24.16
C SER A 248 44.70 -16.55 24.48
N ALA A 249 44.30 -15.48 25.15
CA ALA A 249 45.18 -14.36 25.54
C ALA A 249 46.45 -14.85 26.32
N THR A 250 46.39 -16.00 26.94
CA THR A 250 47.52 -16.60 27.67
C THR A 250 48.34 -17.57 26.84
N GLY A 251 47.96 -17.81 25.58
CA GLY A 251 48.62 -18.79 24.69
C GLY A 251 48.45 -20.26 25.14
N LYS A 252 47.61 -20.53 26.14
CA LYS A 252 47.42 -21.89 26.68
C LYS A 252 46.39 -22.72 25.94
N THR A 253 45.59 -22.12 25.07
CA THR A 253 44.54 -22.81 24.31
C THR A 253 44.48 -22.26 22.89
N VAL A 254 44.40 -23.15 21.93
CA VAL A 254 44.13 -22.84 20.51
C VAL A 254 42.71 -23.32 20.17
N PHE A 255 42.02 -22.59 19.34
CA PHE A 255 40.64 -22.90 18.92
C PHE A 255 40.69 -23.46 17.51
N ILE A 256 40.35 -24.73 17.36
CA ILE A 256 40.44 -25.43 16.07
C ILE A 256 39.03 -25.72 15.52
N GLU A 257 38.80 -25.33 14.27
CA GLU A 257 37.66 -25.80 13.47
C GLU A 257 38.13 -27.08 12.72
N PRO A 258 37.57 -28.26 13.00
CA PRO A 258 37.93 -29.49 12.31
C PRO A 258 37.66 -29.40 10.79
N THR A 259 38.46 -30.13 9.98
CA THR A 259 38.33 -30.06 8.52
C THR A 259 36.95 -30.41 8.01
N GLU A 260 36.30 -31.42 8.62
CA GLU A 260 34.96 -31.85 8.24
C GLU A 260 33.91 -30.78 8.54
N VAL A 261 34.11 -29.97 9.62
CA VAL A 261 33.26 -28.83 9.98
C VAL A 261 33.51 -27.66 9.01
N VAL A 262 34.77 -27.41 8.62
CA VAL A 262 35.12 -26.38 7.61
C VAL A 262 34.42 -26.69 6.29
N GLU A 263 34.49 -27.93 5.82
CA GLU A 263 33.84 -28.35 4.57
C GLU A 263 32.32 -28.18 4.64
N ALA A 264 31.68 -28.56 5.78
CA ALA A 264 30.26 -28.39 5.97
C ALA A 264 29.85 -26.90 6.01
N ASN A 265 30.60 -26.04 6.70
CA ASN A 265 30.37 -24.60 6.74
C ASN A 265 30.55 -23.95 5.36
N ASN A 266 31.51 -24.38 4.56
CA ASN A 266 31.69 -23.91 3.19
C ASN A 266 30.47 -24.32 2.33
N ARG A 267 29.98 -25.56 2.47
CA ARG A 267 28.78 -26.02 1.75
C ARG A 267 27.54 -25.22 2.14
N VAL A 268 27.37 -24.88 3.43
CA VAL A 268 26.28 -23.99 3.88
C VAL A 268 26.33 -22.64 3.15
N ARG A 269 27.52 -22.02 3.07
CA ARG A 269 27.66 -20.72 2.37
C ARG A 269 27.38 -20.81 0.85
N GLU A 270 27.79 -21.93 0.23
CA GLU A 270 27.44 -22.17 -1.17
C GLU A 270 25.93 -22.28 -1.36
N LEU A 271 25.25 -23.08 -0.50
CA LEU A 271 23.81 -23.27 -0.53
C LEU A 271 23.04 -21.96 -0.25
N GLU A 272 23.49 -21.14 0.71
CA GLU A 272 22.95 -19.79 0.93
C GLU A 272 23.10 -18.89 -0.29
N GLY A 273 24.22 -19.03 -1.01
CA GLY A 273 24.45 -18.33 -2.28
C GLY A 273 23.53 -18.81 -3.40
N GLU A 274 23.31 -20.12 -3.48
CA GLU A 274 22.36 -20.75 -4.41
C GLU A 274 20.91 -20.32 -4.08
N GLU A 275 20.54 -20.32 -2.80
CA GLU A 275 19.22 -19.86 -2.33
C GLU A 275 18.95 -18.42 -2.75
N ARG A 276 19.87 -17.49 -2.47
CA ARG A 276 19.72 -16.07 -2.88
C ARG A 276 19.54 -15.93 -4.39
N LYS A 277 20.29 -16.66 -5.19
CA LYS A 277 20.16 -16.64 -6.66
C LYS A 277 18.79 -17.15 -7.11
N GLU A 278 18.33 -18.23 -6.49
CA GLU A 278 17.01 -18.81 -6.82
C GLU A 278 15.86 -17.86 -6.41
N ILE A 279 15.96 -17.22 -5.26
CA ILE A 279 14.98 -16.19 -4.82
C ILE A 279 14.93 -15.06 -5.85
N ILE A 280 16.07 -14.50 -6.25
CA ILE A 280 16.12 -13.43 -7.27
C ILE A 280 15.51 -13.92 -8.59
N ARG A 281 15.75 -15.17 -8.99
CA ARG A 281 15.14 -15.77 -10.18
C ARG A 281 13.62 -15.81 -10.08
N ILE A 282 13.08 -16.28 -8.95
CA ILE A 282 11.64 -16.34 -8.70
C ILE A 282 11.00 -14.95 -8.79
N LEU A 283 11.59 -13.96 -8.12
CA LEU A 283 11.11 -12.58 -8.11
C LEU A 283 11.19 -11.95 -9.50
N THR A 284 12.27 -12.19 -10.24
CA THR A 284 12.44 -11.68 -11.60
C THR A 284 11.44 -12.32 -12.57
N ASP A 285 11.26 -13.63 -12.51
CA ASP A 285 10.29 -14.35 -13.35
C ASP A 285 8.86 -13.89 -13.11
N PHE A 286 8.50 -13.63 -11.84
CA PHE A 286 7.20 -13.07 -11.52
C PHE A 286 7.08 -11.62 -12.01
N THR A 287 8.08 -10.79 -11.76
CA THR A 287 8.08 -9.38 -12.18
C THR A 287 7.93 -9.24 -13.70
N ASN A 288 8.57 -10.14 -14.48
CA ASN A 288 8.39 -10.17 -15.94
C ASN A 288 6.94 -10.41 -16.36
N LYS A 289 6.15 -11.13 -15.55
CA LYS A 289 4.72 -11.34 -15.79
C LYS A 289 3.87 -10.13 -15.38
N VAL A 290 4.29 -9.36 -14.40
CA VAL A 290 3.62 -8.13 -13.94
C VAL A 290 3.87 -6.97 -14.90
N ARG A 291 5.08 -6.87 -15.45
CA ARG A 291 5.54 -5.73 -16.26
C ARG A 291 4.60 -5.30 -17.38
N PRO A 292 3.99 -6.21 -18.17
CA PRO A 292 3.03 -5.84 -19.22
C PRO A 292 1.80 -5.10 -18.69
N TYR A 293 1.41 -5.34 -17.44
CA TYR A 293 0.21 -4.79 -16.79
C TYR A 293 0.50 -3.55 -15.94
N SER A 294 1.72 -2.99 -16.02
CA SER A 294 2.14 -1.86 -15.17
C SER A 294 1.23 -0.64 -15.31
N LYS A 295 0.68 -0.39 -16.50
CA LYS A 295 -0.24 0.73 -16.73
C LYS A 295 -1.58 0.48 -16.04
N GLU A 296 -2.18 -0.66 -16.28
CA GLU A 296 -3.48 -1.06 -15.74
C GLU A 296 -3.44 -1.14 -14.21
N ILE A 297 -2.31 -1.63 -13.64
CA ILE A 297 -2.09 -1.63 -12.19
C ILE A 297 -2.06 -0.19 -11.66
N LEU A 298 -1.33 0.72 -12.30
CA LEU A 298 -1.29 2.13 -11.90
C LEU A 298 -2.66 2.82 -12.04
N ASP A 299 -3.46 2.45 -13.04
CA ASP A 299 -4.80 2.96 -13.20
C ASP A 299 -5.74 2.45 -12.09
N SER A 300 -5.58 1.19 -11.65
CA SER A 300 -6.32 0.66 -10.50
C SER A 300 -5.94 1.35 -9.17
N TYR A 301 -4.71 1.83 -9.01
CA TYR A 301 -4.30 2.67 -7.87
C TYR A 301 -4.96 4.06 -7.87
N ARG A 302 -5.32 4.60 -9.05
CA ARG A 302 -6.12 5.84 -9.13
C ARG A 302 -7.50 5.65 -8.54
N PHE A 303 -8.12 4.50 -8.77
CA PHE A 303 -9.39 4.14 -8.13
C PHE A 303 -9.24 4.13 -6.60
N LEU A 304 -8.23 3.48 -6.03
CA LEU A 304 -7.96 3.52 -4.58
C LEU A 304 -7.80 4.95 -4.06
N ALA A 305 -7.07 5.80 -4.78
CA ALA A 305 -6.86 7.20 -4.41
C ALA A 305 -8.17 7.98 -4.34
N ILE A 306 -9.10 7.74 -5.28
CA ILE A 306 -10.41 8.38 -5.32
C ILE A 306 -11.28 7.86 -4.16
N ILE A 307 -11.31 6.58 -3.91
CA ILE A 307 -12.07 5.99 -2.77
C ILE A 307 -11.56 6.55 -1.43
N ASP A 308 -10.23 6.67 -1.26
CA ASP A 308 -9.65 7.28 -0.06
C ASP A 308 -10.07 8.75 0.12
N LEU A 309 -10.10 9.53 -0.97
CA LEU A 309 -10.61 10.90 -0.94
C LEU A 309 -12.11 10.96 -0.57
N ILE A 310 -12.94 10.08 -1.16
CA ILE A 310 -14.39 10.01 -0.86
C ILE A 310 -14.61 9.68 0.62
N GLN A 311 -13.90 8.70 1.14
CA GLN A 311 -13.92 8.33 2.54
C GLN A 311 -13.49 9.48 3.47
N ALA A 312 -12.43 10.21 3.10
CA ALA A 312 -11.98 11.37 3.85
C ALA A 312 -13.02 12.50 3.86
N LYS A 313 -13.69 12.74 2.72
CA LYS A 313 -14.81 13.70 2.60
C LYS A 313 -15.99 13.30 3.48
N GLN A 314 -16.39 12.02 3.46
CA GLN A 314 -17.48 11.51 4.29
C GLN A 314 -17.16 11.70 5.77
N LYS A 315 -15.97 11.33 6.25
CA LYS A 315 -15.57 11.54 7.65
C LYS A 315 -15.53 13.00 8.05
N LEU A 316 -15.10 13.88 7.14
CA LEU A 316 -15.13 15.32 7.40
C LEU A 316 -16.55 15.87 7.47
N ALA A 317 -17.43 15.41 6.59
CA ALA A 317 -18.86 15.76 6.61
C ALA A 317 -19.54 15.36 7.93
N ASP A 318 -19.21 14.19 8.48
CA ASP A 318 -19.75 13.74 9.77
C ASP A 318 -19.30 14.64 10.93
N ILE A 319 -18.05 15.10 10.94
CA ILE A 319 -17.53 16.01 11.96
C ILE A 319 -18.29 17.32 11.98
N PHE A 320 -18.58 17.87 10.80
CA PHE A 320 -19.32 19.11 10.66
C PHE A 320 -20.85 18.93 10.73
N LYS A 321 -21.33 17.68 10.76
CA LYS A 321 -22.75 17.34 10.57
C LYS A 321 -23.30 17.99 9.31
N ALA A 322 -22.47 17.92 8.24
CA ALA A 322 -22.79 18.53 6.96
C ALA A 322 -23.94 17.79 6.28
N ILE A 323 -24.77 18.54 5.59
CA ILE A 323 -25.79 18.04 4.67
C ILE A 323 -25.31 18.16 3.24
N GLU A 324 -25.85 17.37 2.33
CA GLU A 324 -25.58 17.46 0.91
C GLU A 324 -26.26 18.72 0.33
N PRO A 325 -25.53 19.63 -0.33
CA PRO A 325 -26.14 20.76 -1.00
C PRO A 325 -26.79 20.34 -2.33
N GLU A 326 -27.87 21.00 -2.72
CA GLU A 326 -28.39 20.92 -4.07
C GLU A 326 -27.58 21.87 -4.96
N VAL A 327 -27.08 21.38 -6.10
CA VAL A 327 -26.25 22.15 -7.04
C VAL A 327 -26.95 22.20 -8.38
N GLU A 328 -27.24 23.42 -8.85
CA GLU A 328 -27.96 23.72 -10.07
C GLU A 328 -27.03 24.46 -11.06
N ASP A 329 -27.29 24.32 -12.35
CA ASP A 329 -26.51 24.97 -13.42
C ASP A 329 -27.01 26.41 -13.71
N HIS A 330 -27.29 27.18 -12.65
CA HIS A 330 -27.60 28.60 -12.75
C HIS A 330 -27.20 29.38 -11.50
N PRO A 331 -26.95 30.70 -11.60
CA PRO A 331 -26.57 31.53 -10.45
C PRO A 331 -27.70 31.66 -9.43
N HIS A 332 -27.66 30.84 -8.38
CA HIS A 332 -28.59 30.86 -7.28
C HIS A 332 -27.89 30.47 -5.98
N ILE A 333 -28.11 31.20 -4.91
CA ILE A 333 -27.67 30.84 -3.55
C ILE A 333 -28.90 30.91 -2.64
N ASP A 334 -29.22 29.77 -2.05
CA ASP A 334 -30.23 29.69 -0.99
C ASP A 334 -29.64 28.95 0.21
N TRP A 335 -29.12 29.70 1.15
CA TRP A 335 -28.54 29.16 2.38
C TRP A 335 -29.50 29.36 3.52
N THR A 336 -30.06 28.28 4.00
CA THR A 336 -30.93 28.25 5.19
C THR A 336 -30.14 27.68 6.36
N ARG A 337 -29.97 28.51 7.41
CA ARG A 337 -29.21 28.15 8.63
C ARG A 337 -27.81 27.65 8.39
N ALA A 338 -27.10 28.24 7.42
CA ALA A 338 -25.73 27.89 7.09
C ALA A 338 -24.80 28.22 8.25
N ILE A 339 -23.86 27.28 8.50
CA ILE A 339 -22.86 27.37 9.57
C ILE A 339 -21.47 27.33 8.95
N HIS A 340 -20.67 28.34 9.27
CA HIS A 340 -19.26 28.34 8.86
C HIS A 340 -18.47 27.27 9.63
N PRO A 341 -17.87 26.26 8.97
CA PRO A 341 -17.31 25.08 9.65
C PRO A 341 -16.16 25.42 10.61
N LEU A 342 -15.24 26.31 10.20
CA LEU A 342 -14.11 26.68 11.06
C LEU A 342 -14.54 27.52 12.26
N LEU A 343 -15.55 28.39 12.09
CA LEU A 343 -16.12 29.14 13.20
C LEU A 343 -16.83 28.19 14.18
N GLN A 344 -17.54 27.19 13.67
CA GLN A 344 -18.16 26.15 14.50
C GLN A 344 -17.12 25.46 15.38
N LEU A 345 -15.99 25.00 14.82
CA LEU A 345 -14.92 24.35 15.59
C LEU A 345 -14.27 25.29 16.61
N SER A 346 -14.08 26.56 16.24
CA SER A 346 -13.50 27.56 17.15
C SER A 346 -14.38 27.85 18.35
N LEU A 347 -15.69 28.03 18.14
CA LEU A 347 -16.65 28.32 19.18
C LEU A 347 -16.96 27.10 20.06
N GLN A 348 -17.01 25.90 19.46
CA GLN A 348 -17.16 24.65 20.23
C GLN A 348 -16.06 24.48 21.29
N LYS A 349 -14.81 24.87 20.99
CA LYS A 349 -13.71 24.85 21.96
C LYS A 349 -13.93 25.78 23.14
N LYS A 350 -14.78 26.81 22.98
CA LYS A 350 -15.14 27.78 24.01
C LYS A 350 -16.50 27.49 24.65
N ASN A 351 -17.15 26.37 24.30
CA ASN A 351 -18.53 26.05 24.67
C ASN A 351 -19.55 27.06 24.18
N GLU A 352 -19.25 27.76 23.11
CA GLU A 352 -20.14 28.76 22.49
C GLU A 352 -20.81 28.17 21.24
N LYS A 353 -21.99 28.70 20.85
CA LYS A 353 -22.70 28.27 19.66
C LYS A 353 -22.54 29.28 18.53
N VAL A 354 -22.41 28.78 17.29
CA VAL A 354 -22.42 29.62 16.08
C VAL A 354 -23.86 30.11 15.87
N VAL A 355 -24.00 31.36 15.49
CA VAL A 355 -25.28 31.90 14.97
C VAL A 355 -25.34 31.54 13.49
N PRO A 356 -26.34 30.75 13.06
CA PRO A 356 -26.47 30.37 11.65
C PRO A 356 -26.82 31.60 10.78
N LEU A 357 -26.51 31.50 9.51
CA LEU A 357 -26.72 32.56 8.53
C LEU A 357 -27.70 32.11 7.45
N ASP A 358 -28.68 32.97 7.16
CA ASP A 358 -29.60 32.80 6.04
C ASP A 358 -29.22 33.81 4.93
N ILE A 359 -29.00 33.33 3.71
CA ILE A 359 -28.70 34.16 2.55
C ILE A 359 -29.46 33.64 1.34
N MET A 360 -30.13 34.54 0.63
CA MET A 360 -30.74 34.24 -0.66
C MET A 360 -30.26 35.26 -1.70
N LEU A 361 -29.59 34.73 -2.77
CA LEU A 361 -29.19 35.49 -3.94
C LEU A 361 -29.77 34.84 -5.19
N THR A 362 -30.41 35.64 -6.02
CA THR A 362 -31.03 35.18 -7.29
C THR A 362 -30.50 35.99 -8.46
N GLN A 363 -30.91 35.65 -9.68
CA GLN A 363 -30.55 36.43 -10.85
C GLN A 363 -30.95 37.91 -10.76
N ASP A 364 -32.10 38.21 -10.12
CA ASP A 364 -32.60 39.56 -9.96
C ASP A 364 -31.98 40.29 -8.78
N LYS A 365 -31.68 39.55 -7.69
CA LYS A 365 -31.11 40.07 -6.44
C LYS A 365 -29.75 39.44 -6.16
N ARG A 366 -28.71 39.83 -6.92
CA ARG A 366 -27.36 39.23 -6.91
C ARG A 366 -26.31 40.05 -6.18
N ILE A 367 -26.69 41.13 -5.49
CA ILE A 367 -25.75 41.95 -4.75
C ILE A 367 -26.18 41.94 -3.26
N LEU A 368 -25.28 41.51 -2.42
CA LEU A 368 -25.41 41.58 -0.96
C LEU A 368 -24.50 42.67 -0.42
N ILE A 369 -25.05 43.65 0.26
CA ILE A 369 -24.27 44.70 0.94
C ILE A 369 -24.29 44.41 2.42
N ILE A 370 -23.12 44.23 3.02
CA ILE A 370 -22.94 44.01 4.47
C ILE A 370 -22.42 45.32 5.06
N SER A 371 -23.13 45.84 6.06
CA SER A 371 -22.68 47.03 6.79
C SER A 371 -22.88 46.82 8.30
N GLY A 372 -22.01 47.40 9.11
CA GLY A 372 -22.09 47.30 10.55
C GLY A 372 -20.70 47.44 11.21
N PRO A 373 -20.64 47.57 12.55
CA PRO A 373 -19.38 47.81 13.26
C PRO A 373 -18.40 46.65 13.21
N ASN A 374 -18.86 45.46 12.79
CA ASN A 374 -18.05 44.25 12.64
C ASN A 374 -17.87 43.85 11.19
N ALA A 375 -18.12 44.72 10.23
CA ALA A 375 -18.05 44.45 8.78
C ALA A 375 -16.65 44.67 8.20
N GLY A 376 -15.62 44.62 9.00
CA GLY A 376 -14.22 44.78 8.62
C GLY A 376 -13.37 43.58 8.91
#